data_56dc6ed5da68e2ff0839d5ab071b8016
#
_entry.id   56dc6ed5da68e2ff0839d5ab071b8016
#
_cell.length_a   1.000
_cell.length_b   1.000
_cell.length_c   1.000
_cell.angle_alpha   90.00
_cell.angle_beta   90.00
_cell.angle_gamma   90.00
#
_symmetry.space_group_name_H-M   'P 1'
#
loop_
_entity.id
_entity.type
_entity.pdbx_description
1 polymer ?
#
loop_
_entity_poly.entity_id
_entity_poly.type
_entity_poly.pdbx_seq_one_letter_code
_entity_poly.pdbx_strand_id
1 'polypeptide(L)'
;MRWTVIVISNSQIKRILVSTLEDEILLAVLEGQQLVELHFEEIDSESITGNIFLSRVENVVNSLDAVFVNIGTSKNAFLRNKDIVKKAYLQQLGGKATDAHRSGAIDSLSKGQKLIVQVKKDPIGSKGPQVTTNIGHHLRLVI
;
A
#
# COMPACT_ATOMS: atom_id res chain seq x y z
N MET A 1 -22.54 -19.21 4.43
CA MET A 1 -21.36 -19.00 3.58
C MET A 1 -21.81 -18.29 2.33
N ARG A 2 -21.38 -17.07 2.08
CA ARG A 2 -21.80 -16.28 0.92
C ARG A 2 -20.58 -16.00 0.04
N TRP A 3 -20.59 -16.47 -1.20
CA TRP A 3 -19.51 -16.22 -2.15
C TRP A 3 -19.87 -15.08 -3.08
N THR A 4 -19.00 -14.12 -3.21
CA THR A 4 -19.06 -13.08 -4.25
C THR A 4 -18.05 -13.42 -5.33
N VAL A 5 -18.49 -13.49 -6.58
CA VAL A 5 -17.62 -13.81 -7.72
C VAL A 5 -17.32 -12.52 -8.47
N ILE A 6 -16.05 -12.16 -8.56
CA ILE A 6 -15.56 -11.06 -9.40
C ILE A 6 -14.85 -11.69 -10.59
N VAL A 7 -15.34 -11.44 -11.81
CA VAL A 7 -14.72 -11.91 -13.04
C VAL A 7 -13.85 -10.79 -13.60
N ILE A 8 -12.53 -11.01 -13.62
CA ILE A 8 -11.58 -10.11 -14.30
C ILE A 8 -11.22 -10.79 -15.62
N SER A 9 -11.72 -10.24 -16.73
CA SER A 9 -11.46 -10.75 -18.07
C SER A 9 -10.20 -10.13 -18.65
N ASN A 10 -9.19 -10.94 -18.93
CA ASN A 10 -8.24 -10.68 -20.01
C ASN A 10 -7.63 -12.03 -20.45
N SER A 11 -7.93 -12.49 -21.67
CA SER A 11 -7.42 -13.68 -22.40
C SER A 11 -7.38 -15.06 -21.69
N GLN A 12 -7.39 -15.13 -20.37
CA GLN A 12 -7.67 -16.31 -19.56
C GLN A 12 -8.70 -15.93 -18.50
N ILE A 13 -9.75 -16.72 -18.36
CA ILE A 13 -10.84 -16.43 -17.41
C ILE A 13 -10.28 -16.62 -15.99
N LYS A 14 -9.87 -15.51 -15.37
CA LYS A 14 -9.56 -15.48 -13.95
C LYS A 14 -10.83 -15.15 -13.17
N ARG A 15 -11.16 -15.98 -12.20
CA ARG A 15 -12.26 -15.76 -11.26
C ARG A 15 -11.68 -15.55 -9.87
N ILE A 16 -12.12 -14.52 -9.20
CA ILE A 16 -11.82 -14.28 -7.80
C ILE A 16 -13.08 -14.60 -7.01
N LEU A 17 -12.98 -15.55 -6.12
CA LEU A 17 -14.05 -15.91 -5.19
C LEU A 17 -13.70 -15.29 -3.85
N VAL A 18 -14.62 -14.53 -3.28
CA VAL A 18 -14.48 -13.95 -1.95
C VAL A 18 -15.58 -14.51 -1.06
N SER A 19 -15.20 -15.09 0.06
CA SER A 19 -16.12 -15.53 1.10
C SER A 19 -15.79 -14.83 2.41
N THR A 20 -16.79 -14.33 3.09
CA THR A 20 -16.67 -13.83 4.45
C THR A 20 -17.36 -14.81 5.41
N LEU A 21 -16.62 -15.28 6.38
CA LEU A 21 -17.10 -16.18 7.43
C LEU A 21 -16.75 -15.57 8.77
N GLU A 22 -17.78 -15.09 9.51
CA GLU A 22 -17.60 -14.41 10.82
C GLU A 22 -16.45 -13.39 10.76
N ASP A 23 -15.29 -13.75 11.31
CA ASP A 23 -14.12 -12.86 11.43
C ASP A 23 -13.02 -13.17 10.41
N GLU A 24 -13.32 -13.97 9.38
CA GLU A 24 -12.34 -14.37 8.35
C GLU A 24 -12.80 -13.98 6.94
N ILE A 25 -11.86 -13.53 6.14
CA ILE A 25 -12.02 -13.37 4.69
C ILE A 25 -11.20 -14.45 3.99
N LEU A 26 -11.87 -15.22 3.15
CA LEU A 26 -11.25 -16.19 2.24
C LEU A 26 -11.30 -15.65 0.84
N LEU A 27 -10.14 -15.52 0.19
CA LEU A 27 -10.02 -15.11 -1.19
C LEU A 27 -9.35 -16.22 -2.00
N ALA A 28 -10.04 -16.74 -3.01
CA ALA A 28 -9.53 -17.76 -3.89
C ALA A 28 -9.45 -17.24 -5.34
N VAL A 29 -8.30 -17.39 -5.98
CA VAL A 29 -8.09 -17.08 -7.39
C VAL A 29 -8.09 -18.36 -8.20
N LEU A 30 -8.96 -18.43 -9.21
CA LEU A 30 -9.07 -19.56 -10.10
C LEU A 30 -8.71 -19.16 -11.54
N GLU A 31 -7.96 -20.02 -12.21
CA GLU A 31 -7.76 -20.01 -13.66
C GLU A 31 -8.54 -21.18 -14.26
N GLY A 32 -9.60 -20.88 -15.01
CA GLY A 32 -10.57 -21.88 -15.44
C GLY A 32 -11.25 -22.54 -14.23
N GLN A 33 -10.94 -23.82 -13.98
CA GLN A 33 -11.42 -24.59 -12.81
C GLN A 33 -10.32 -24.89 -11.79
N GLN A 34 -9.10 -24.44 -12.05
CA GLN A 34 -7.95 -24.68 -11.18
C GLN A 34 -7.78 -23.55 -10.17
N LEU A 35 -7.64 -23.90 -8.89
CA LEU A 35 -7.26 -22.97 -7.84
C LEU A 35 -5.75 -22.68 -7.98
N VAL A 36 -5.38 -21.40 -8.18
CA VAL A 36 -3.98 -20.98 -8.33
C VAL A 36 -3.47 -20.23 -7.12
N GLU A 37 -4.36 -19.49 -6.41
CA GLU A 37 -4.00 -18.79 -5.18
C GLU A 37 -5.12 -18.88 -4.16
N LEU A 38 -4.74 -18.98 -2.88
CA LEU A 38 -5.66 -18.97 -1.74
C LEU A 38 -5.09 -18.07 -0.65
N HIS A 39 -5.86 -17.08 -0.23
CA HIS A 39 -5.52 -16.15 0.83
C HIS A 39 -6.54 -16.23 1.95
N PHE A 40 -6.05 -16.24 3.18
CA PHE A 40 -6.83 -16.15 4.40
C PHE A 40 -6.49 -14.86 5.13
N GLU A 41 -7.48 -14.14 5.58
CA GLU A 41 -7.30 -12.91 6.35
C GLU A 41 -8.28 -12.87 7.51
N GLU A 42 -7.78 -12.62 8.71
CA GLU A 42 -8.60 -12.34 9.88
C GLU A 42 -9.02 -10.87 9.86
N ILE A 43 -10.33 -10.60 9.97
CA ILE A 43 -10.89 -9.24 9.93
C ILE A 43 -10.41 -8.41 11.13
N ASP A 44 -10.16 -9.06 12.26
CA ASP A 44 -9.81 -8.42 13.54
C ASP A 44 -8.29 -8.33 13.78
N SER A 45 -7.47 -8.51 12.74
CA SER A 45 -6.03 -8.37 12.91
C SER A 45 -5.67 -6.90 13.17
N GLU A 46 -4.99 -6.62 14.28
CA GLU A 46 -4.42 -5.30 14.60
C GLU A 46 -3.35 -4.85 13.57
N SER A 47 -2.96 -5.73 12.67
CA SER A 47 -1.97 -5.45 11.64
C SER A 47 -2.54 -4.52 10.57
N ILE A 48 -1.82 -3.45 10.30
CA ILE A 48 -2.11 -2.50 9.21
C ILE A 48 -1.21 -2.74 7.99
N THR A 49 -0.38 -3.79 8.01
CA THR A 49 0.49 -4.16 6.89
C THR A 49 -0.35 -4.46 5.64
N GLY A 50 0.02 -3.84 4.50
CA GLY A 50 -0.72 -3.93 3.24
C GLY A 50 -1.77 -2.83 3.05
N ASN A 51 -2.24 -2.17 4.10
CA ASN A 51 -3.20 -1.07 4.01
C ASN A 51 -2.63 0.12 3.24
N ILE A 52 -3.50 0.79 2.48
CA ILE A 52 -3.15 1.96 1.66
C ILE A 52 -3.75 3.20 2.31
N PHE A 53 -2.93 4.23 2.47
CA PHE A 53 -3.32 5.49 3.10
C PHE A 53 -3.02 6.68 2.21
N LEU A 54 -3.90 7.67 2.25
CA LEU A 54 -3.56 9.02 1.80
C LEU A 54 -2.83 9.73 2.94
N SER A 55 -1.52 9.78 2.86
CA SER A 55 -0.65 10.37 3.87
C SER A 55 -0.35 11.84 3.61
N ARG A 56 0.20 12.50 4.65
CA ARG A 56 0.73 13.86 4.56
C ARG A 56 2.17 13.87 5.06
N VAL A 57 3.07 14.48 4.31
CA VAL A 57 4.46 14.69 4.71
C VAL A 57 4.52 15.61 5.93
N GLU A 58 5.09 15.11 7.03
CA GLU A 58 5.31 15.89 8.24
C GLU A 58 6.73 16.45 8.33
N ASN A 59 7.72 15.63 7.99
CA ASN A 59 9.12 16.05 8.04
C ASN A 59 9.97 15.27 7.04
N VAL A 60 10.89 15.98 6.38
CA VAL A 60 11.93 15.40 5.51
C VAL A 60 13.24 15.43 6.27
N VAL A 61 13.88 14.27 6.46
CA VAL A 61 15.10 14.12 7.25
C VAL A 61 16.21 13.55 6.37
N ASN A 62 16.96 14.44 5.72
CA ASN A 62 18.01 14.05 4.77
C ASN A 62 19.12 13.22 5.41
N SER A 63 19.45 13.48 6.68
CA SER A 63 20.45 12.70 7.43
C SER A 63 20.06 11.23 7.65
N LEU A 64 18.77 10.92 7.60
CA LEU A 64 18.25 9.55 7.70
C LEU A 64 17.85 8.97 6.35
N ASP A 65 18.01 9.73 5.27
CA ASP A 65 17.54 9.39 3.92
C ASP A 65 16.06 8.94 3.94
N ALA A 66 15.22 9.67 4.68
CA ALA A 66 13.86 9.27 4.96
C ALA A 66 12.91 10.47 5.20
N VAL A 67 11.61 10.17 5.07
CA VAL A 67 10.51 11.09 5.29
C VAL A 67 9.57 10.50 6.35
N PHE A 68 9.13 11.32 7.28
CA PHE A 68 8.04 11.00 8.18
C PHE A 68 6.72 11.49 7.58
N VAL A 69 5.76 10.58 7.47
CA VAL A 69 4.44 10.86 6.90
C VAL A 69 3.35 10.51 7.92
N ASN A 70 2.36 11.37 8.03
CA ASN A 70 1.19 11.14 8.85
C ASN A 70 0.16 10.34 8.03
N ILE A 71 -0.22 9.17 8.52
CA ILE A 71 -1.22 8.28 7.94
C ILE A 71 -2.51 8.21 8.78
N GLY A 72 -2.66 9.10 9.78
CA GLY A 72 -3.81 9.12 10.69
C GLY A 72 -3.67 8.23 11.93
N THR A 73 -2.54 7.53 12.08
CA THR A 73 -2.24 6.74 13.29
C THR A 73 -1.53 7.58 14.36
N SER A 74 -1.43 7.05 15.58
CA SER A 74 -0.78 7.75 16.72
C SER A 74 0.70 8.07 16.48
N LYS A 75 1.36 7.36 15.56
CA LYS A 75 2.77 7.55 15.20
C LYS A 75 2.91 7.82 13.71
N ASN A 76 3.79 8.75 13.36
CA ASN A 76 4.12 8.99 11.95
C ASN A 76 4.79 7.76 11.34
N ALA A 77 4.41 7.44 10.13
CA ALA A 77 5.02 6.37 9.36
C ALA A 77 6.36 6.80 8.76
N PHE A 78 7.24 5.83 8.56
CA PHE A 78 8.59 6.01 8.07
C PHE A 78 8.70 5.57 6.60
N LEU A 79 8.97 6.53 5.72
CA LEU A 79 9.15 6.34 4.28
C LEU A 79 10.62 6.55 3.91
N ARG A 80 11.33 5.49 3.58
CA ARG A 80 12.74 5.59 3.16
C ARG A 80 12.84 6.01 1.70
N ASN A 81 13.90 6.72 1.33
CA ASN A 81 14.16 7.13 -0.04
C ASN A 81 14.08 5.97 -1.04
N LYS A 82 14.63 4.81 -0.70
CA LYS A 82 14.58 3.60 -1.55
C LYS A 82 13.17 3.00 -1.70
N ASP A 83 12.24 3.34 -0.83
CA ASP A 83 10.84 2.91 -0.87
C ASP A 83 9.96 3.93 -1.62
N ILE A 84 10.55 5.01 -2.14
CA ILE A 84 9.90 6.00 -3.00
C ILE A 84 10.14 5.60 -4.47
N VAL A 85 9.11 5.07 -5.12
CA VAL A 85 9.18 4.72 -6.54
C VAL A 85 8.90 5.96 -7.39
N LYS A 86 9.92 6.48 -8.07
CA LYS A 86 9.83 7.72 -8.88
C LYS A 86 8.63 7.71 -9.83
N LYS A 87 8.40 6.63 -10.55
CA LYS A 87 7.28 6.51 -11.51
C LYS A 87 5.92 6.65 -10.82
N ALA A 88 5.71 5.96 -9.70
CA ALA A 88 4.47 6.02 -8.94
C ALA A 88 4.24 7.41 -8.34
N TYR A 89 5.29 8.01 -7.79
CA TYR A 89 5.28 9.38 -7.27
C TYR A 89 4.94 10.42 -8.33
N LEU A 90 5.57 10.34 -9.52
CA LEU A 90 5.28 11.24 -10.65
C LEU A 90 3.83 11.11 -11.15
N GLN A 91 3.28 9.90 -11.17
CA GLN A 91 1.87 9.69 -11.50
C GLN A 91 0.93 10.36 -10.49
N GLN A 92 1.24 10.30 -9.20
CA GLN A 92 0.45 10.97 -8.15
C GLN A 92 0.48 12.50 -8.28
N LEU A 93 1.56 13.07 -8.81
CA LEU A 93 1.70 14.52 -9.07
C LEU A 93 1.11 14.99 -10.41
N GLY A 94 0.41 14.12 -11.15
CA GLY A 94 -0.16 14.47 -12.44
C GLY A 94 0.87 14.69 -13.55
N GLY A 95 2.03 14.07 -13.46
CA GLY A 95 3.08 14.09 -14.48
C GLY A 95 3.85 15.40 -14.62
N LYS A 96 3.64 16.38 -13.75
CA LYS A 96 4.23 17.74 -13.84
C LYS A 96 5.62 17.89 -13.19
N ALA A 97 6.27 16.81 -12.80
CA ALA A 97 7.56 16.90 -12.14
C ALA A 97 8.72 16.96 -13.15
N THR A 98 9.02 18.14 -13.67
CA THR A 98 10.19 18.40 -14.53
C THR A 98 11.52 18.34 -13.77
N ASP A 99 11.53 18.55 -12.46
CA ASP A 99 12.76 18.64 -11.65
C ASP A 99 13.09 17.35 -10.88
N ALA A 100 12.14 16.43 -10.70
CA ALA A 100 12.35 15.16 -10.00
C ALA A 100 13.31 14.19 -10.76
N HIS A 101 13.69 14.50 -11.99
CA HIS A 101 14.66 13.71 -12.73
C HIS A 101 16.12 14.00 -12.32
N ARG A 102 16.40 15.16 -11.75
CA ARG A 102 17.76 15.61 -11.40
C ARG A 102 18.11 15.42 -9.93
N SER A 103 17.11 15.52 -9.04
CA SER A 103 17.29 15.39 -7.59
C SER A 103 16.86 14.00 -7.12
N GLY A 104 17.31 13.57 -5.94
CA GLY A 104 16.79 12.38 -5.26
C GLY A 104 15.27 12.48 -5.08
N ALA A 105 14.57 11.36 -5.03
CA ALA A 105 13.10 11.38 -4.86
C ALA A 105 12.68 12.10 -3.57
N ILE A 106 13.51 12.01 -2.54
CA ILE A 106 13.30 12.66 -1.24
C ILE A 106 13.39 14.19 -1.33
N ASP A 107 14.31 14.73 -2.15
CA ASP A 107 14.54 16.18 -2.27
C ASP A 107 13.38 16.92 -2.93
N SER A 108 12.52 16.19 -3.62
CA SER A 108 11.32 16.73 -4.25
C SER A 108 10.10 16.77 -3.33
N LEU A 109 10.21 16.21 -2.10
CA LEU A 109 9.13 16.17 -1.13
C LEU A 109 9.16 17.40 -0.22
N SER A 110 7.97 17.96 0.04
CA SER A 110 7.81 19.11 0.91
C SER A 110 6.81 18.83 2.03
N LYS A 111 7.03 19.43 3.19
CA LYS A 111 6.09 19.36 4.32
C LYS A 111 4.68 19.77 3.88
N GLY A 112 3.69 18.99 4.34
CA GLY A 112 2.28 19.19 4.00
C GLY A 112 1.83 18.52 2.71
N GLN A 113 2.75 18.03 1.87
CA GLN A 113 2.43 17.35 0.63
C GLN A 113 1.69 16.05 0.90
N LYS A 114 0.70 15.73 0.07
CA LYS A 114 -0.06 14.47 0.15
C LYS A 114 0.59 13.41 -0.72
N LEU A 115 0.64 12.17 -0.21
CA LEU A 115 1.16 10.99 -0.88
C LEU A 115 0.26 9.79 -0.60
N ILE A 116 0.02 8.97 -1.61
CA ILE A 116 -0.56 7.64 -1.40
C ILE A 116 0.58 6.69 -1.05
N VAL A 117 0.45 6.01 0.08
CA VAL A 117 1.45 5.06 0.58
C VAL A 117 0.81 3.76 1.03
N GLN A 118 1.54 2.67 0.92
CA GLN A 118 1.15 1.36 1.42
C GLN A 118 2.04 0.97 2.59
N VAL A 119 1.45 0.40 3.64
CA VAL A 119 2.21 -0.09 4.79
C VAL A 119 2.93 -1.38 4.42
N LYS A 120 4.24 -1.41 4.65
CA LYS A 120 5.12 -2.59 4.46
C LYS A 120 5.33 -3.38 5.73
N LYS A 121 5.34 -2.68 6.87
CA LYS A 121 5.55 -3.28 8.19
C LYS A 121 4.77 -2.51 9.23
N ASP A 122 4.19 -3.25 10.15
CA ASP A 122 3.50 -2.71 11.30
C ASP A 122 4.43 -1.88 12.22
N PRO A 123 3.88 -1.00 13.05
CA PRO A 123 4.65 -0.31 14.07
C PRO A 123 5.24 -1.32 15.06
N ILE A 124 6.48 -1.09 15.51
CA ILE A 124 7.15 -1.94 16.50
C ILE A 124 7.66 -1.06 17.64
N GLY A 125 7.18 -1.32 18.85
CA GLY A 125 7.58 -0.59 20.06
C GLY A 125 7.33 0.93 19.89
N SER A 126 8.37 1.74 20.00
CA SER A 126 8.30 3.19 19.85
C SER A 126 8.33 3.67 18.38
N LYS A 127 8.65 2.79 17.43
CA LYS A 127 8.78 3.13 16.01
C LYS A 127 7.44 3.07 15.30
N GLY A 128 7.16 4.05 14.46
CA GLY A 128 6.00 4.05 13.57
C GLY A 128 6.10 2.99 12.45
N PRO A 129 4.99 2.74 11.72
CA PRO A 129 4.97 1.78 10.63
C PRO A 129 5.91 2.20 9.50
N GLN A 130 6.40 1.21 8.72
CA GLN A 130 7.16 1.49 7.50
C GLN A 130 6.24 1.46 6.31
N VAL A 131 6.40 2.43 5.41
CA VAL A 131 5.56 2.59 4.23
C VAL A 131 6.38 2.69 2.94
N THR A 132 5.70 2.52 1.80
CA THR A 132 6.25 2.66 0.45
C THR A 132 5.27 3.38 -0.46
N THR A 133 5.76 4.06 -1.50
CA THR A 133 4.93 4.57 -2.60
C THR A 133 4.74 3.53 -3.71
N ASN A 134 5.43 2.39 -3.63
CA ASN A 134 5.19 1.25 -4.52
C ASN A 134 3.95 0.48 -4.04
N ILE A 135 2.80 0.85 -4.61
CA ILE A 135 1.54 0.18 -4.32
C ILE A 135 1.54 -1.14 -5.06
N GLY A 136 1.80 -2.21 -4.37
CA GLY A 136 1.88 -3.56 -4.91
C GLY A 136 0.70 -4.43 -4.44
N HIS A 137 0.51 -5.56 -5.12
CA HIS A 137 -0.55 -6.52 -4.83
C HIS A 137 -0.25 -7.38 -3.59
N HIS A 138 -0.22 -6.79 -2.42
CA HIS A 138 -0.69 -7.50 -1.24
C HIS A 138 -2.11 -6.97 -1.03
N LEU A 139 -3.06 -7.64 -1.67
CA LEU A 139 -4.47 -7.33 -1.54
C LEU A 139 -4.88 -7.57 -0.09
N ARG A 140 -4.76 -6.55 0.74
CA ARG A 140 -5.68 -6.36 1.85
C ARG A 140 -6.85 -5.56 1.30
N LEU A 141 -7.93 -6.26 0.99
CA LEU A 141 -9.18 -5.63 0.62
C LEU A 141 -9.78 -5.01 1.89
N VAL A 142 -9.54 -3.74 2.13
CA VAL A 142 -10.32 -2.97 3.09
C VAL A 142 -11.58 -2.52 2.34
N ILE A 143 -12.70 -3.19 2.64
CA ILE A 143 -14.04 -2.81 2.18
C ILE A 143 -14.62 -1.77 3.12
#